data_daabcfcaae1374ac0f5115553c62f292
#
_entry.id   daabcfcaae1374ac0f5115553c62f292
#
_cell.length_a   1.000
_cell.length_b   1.000
_cell.length_c   1.000
_cell.angle_alpha   90.00
_cell.angle_beta   90.00
_cell.angle_gamma   90.00
#
_symmetry.space_group_name_H-M   'P 1'
#
loop_
_entity.id
_entity.type
_entity.pdbx_description
1 polymer ?
#
loop_
_entity_poly.entity_id
_entity_poly.type
_entity_poly.pdbx_seq_one_letter_code
_entity_poly.pdbx_strand_id
1 'polypeptide(L)'
;MNTEILISTIDARVRKARHVLLVPHRNPDADSLGSALAFGAYLDERKIAHSLYCATPIAPMYSFLPGIQKLVNTPPDDVEVICTFDAGDARYVELEKICSLFSTRPFIINIDHH
;
A
#
# COMPACT_ATOMS: atom_id res chain seq x y z
N MET A 1 0.09 -17.11 -14.61
CA MET A 1 0.88 -17.37 -13.40
C MET A 1 -0.03 -18.00 -12.36
N ASN A 2 0.45 -19.01 -11.71
CA ASN A 2 -0.30 -19.71 -10.67
C ASN A 2 -0.38 -18.85 -9.42
N THR A 3 -1.48 -18.90 -8.69
CA THR A 3 -1.74 -18.07 -7.50
C THR A 3 -0.69 -18.29 -6.41
N GLU A 4 -0.25 -19.52 -6.19
CA GLU A 4 0.77 -19.81 -5.18
C GLU A 4 2.11 -19.18 -5.51
N ILE A 5 2.50 -19.20 -6.79
CA ILE A 5 3.73 -18.55 -7.25
C ILE A 5 3.62 -17.05 -7.07
N LEU A 6 2.46 -16.47 -7.36
CA LEU A 6 2.23 -15.05 -7.21
C LEU A 6 2.34 -14.62 -5.75
N ILE A 7 1.71 -15.36 -4.85
CA ILE A 7 1.78 -15.09 -3.40
C ILE A 7 3.22 -15.19 -2.91
N SER A 8 3.95 -16.22 -3.33
CA SER A 8 5.36 -16.39 -2.95
C SER A 8 6.23 -15.23 -3.43
N THR A 9 5.97 -14.73 -4.63
CA THR A 9 6.70 -13.62 -5.21
C THR A 9 6.45 -12.34 -4.41
N ILE A 10 5.18 -12.06 -4.05
CA ILE A 10 4.82 -10.91 -3.25
C ILE A 10 5.49 -10.99 -1.88
N ASP A 11 5.38 -12.14 -1.22
CA ASP A 11 5.98 -12.35 0.10
C ASP A 11 7.49 -12.12 0.07
N ALA A 12 8.18 -12.64 -0.95
CA ALA A 12 9.63 -12.47 -1.08
C ALA A 12 10.01 -11.00 -1.25
N ARG A 13 9.22 -10.25 -2.03
CA ARG A 13 9.51 -8.83 -2.26
C ARG A 13 9.31 -7.98 -1.01
N VAL A 14 8.20 -8.20 -0.29
CA VAL A 14 7.93 -7.40 0.91
C VAL A 14 8.89 -7.73 2.05
N ARG A 15 9.34 -8.98 2.16
CA ARG A 15 10.31 -9.38 3.18
C ARG A 15 11.66 -8.72 3.02
N LYS A 16 12.05 -8.42 1.78
CA LYS A 16 13.34 -7.77 1.47
C LYS A 16 13.27 -6.26 1.57
N ALA A 17 12.09 -5.69 1.59
CA ALA A 17 11.91 -4.25 1.59
C ALA A 17 12.23 -3.65 2.95
N ARG A 18 12.90 -2.51 2.98
CA ARG A 18 13.13 -1.76 4.21
C ARG A 18 11.82 -1.16 4.72
N HIS A 19 10.97 -0.73 3.82
CA HIS A 19 9.70 -0.11 4.17
C HIS A 19 8.71 -0.33 3.04
N VAL A 20 7.49 -0.74 3.38
CA VAL A 20 6.41 -0.95 2.43
C VAL A 20 5.41 0.18 2.59
N LEU A 21 4.99 0.80 1.49
CA LEU A 21 3.96 1.82 1.51
C LEU A 21 2.66 1.23 0.98
N LEU A 22 1.60 1.33 1.76
CA LEU A 22 0.27 0.86 1.38
C LEU A 22 -0.53 2.06 0.89
N VAL A 23 -1.01 2.00 -0.35
CA VAL A 23 -1.71 3.13 -0.98
C VAL A 23 -3.10 2.67 -1.40
N PRO A 24 -4.14 2.95 -0.57
CA PRO A 24 -5.52 2.65 -0.95
C PRO A 24 -6.00 3.58 -2.04
N HIS A 25 -7.17 3.27 -2.57
CA HIS A 25 -7.82 4.10 -3.59
C HIS A 25 -7.99 5.54 -3.09
N ARG A 26 -7.89 6.49 -4.00
CA ARG A 26 -8.22 7.89 -3.75
C ARG A 26 -9.69 7.97 -3.31
N ASN A 27 -9.99 8.76 -2.28
CA ASN A 27 -11.30 8.76 -1.63
C ASN A 27 -11.70 7.32 -1.27
N PRO A 28 -10.91 6.65 -0.40
CA PRO A 28 -11.06 5.21 -0.22
C PRO A 28 -12.43 4.86 0.36
N ASP A 29 -13.02 3.80 -0.20
CA ASP A 29 -14.21 3.19 0.37
C ASP A 29 -13.80 2.12 1.39
N ALA A 30 -14.79 1.46 1.99
CA ALA A 30 -14.55 0.43 2.99
C ALA A 30 -13.73 -0.73 2.41
N ASP A 31 -13.95 -1.08 1.15
CA ASP A 31 -13.25 -2.20 0.51
C ASP A 31 -11.77 -1.91 0.30
N SER A 32 -11.42 -0.79 -0.31
CA SER A 32 -10.02 -0.49 -0.60
C SER A 32 -9.24 -0.21 0.67
N LEU A 33 -9.84 0.50 1.62
CA LEU A 33 -9.20 0.77 2.91
C LEU A 33 -9.07 -0.51 3.74
N GLY A 34 -10.11 -1.33 3.78
CA GLY A 34 -10.09 -2.61 4.47
C GLY A 34 -9.04 -3.55 3.91
N SER A 35 -8.90 -3.60 2.57
CA SER A 35 -7.87 -4.43 1.92
C SER A 35 -6.47 -3.95 2.28
N ALA A 36 -6.24 -2.64 2.27
CA ALA A 36 -4.94 -2.08 2.64
C ALA A 36 -4.61 -2.39 4.11
N LEU A 37 -5.57 -2.23 5.01
CA LEU A 37 -5.35 -2.49 6.43
C LEU A 37 -5.17 -3.97 6.73
N ALA A 38 -5.87 -4.85 6.00
CA ALA A 38 -5.67 -6.30 6.14
C ALA A 38 -4.27 -6.71 5.69
N PHE A 39 -3.77 -6.11 4.60
CA PHE A 39 -2.39 -6.35 4.17
C PHE A 39 -1.39 -5.81 5.19
N GLY A 40 -1.71 -4.67 5.81
CA GLY A 40 -0.90 -4.12 6.90
C GLY A 40 -0.81 -5.07 8.08
N ALA A 41 -1.90 -5.73 8.46
CA ALA A 41 -1.89 -6.72 9.53
C ALA A 41 -0.99 -7.91 9.17
N TYR A 42 -1.00 -8.34 7.92
CA TYR A 42 -0.09 -9.37 7.42
C TYR A 42 1.38 -8.94 7.57
N LEU A 43 1.69 -7.69 7.23
CA LEU A 43 3.04 -7.15 7.39
C LEU A 43 3.45 -7.06 8.86
N ASP A 44 2.52 -6.68 9.75
CA ASP A 44 2.78 -6.63 11.19
C ASP A 44 3.14 -8.00 11.74
N GLU A 45 2.44 -9.05 11.33
CA GLU A 45 2.75 -10.41 11.76
C GLU A 45 4.17 -10.82 11.37
N ARG A 46 4.66 -10.31 10.26
CA ARG A 46 6.00 -10.62 9.75
C ARG A 46 7.04 -9.60 10.19
N LYS A 47 6.63 -8.62 11.00
CA LYS A 47 7.51 -7.57 11.51
C LYS A 47 8.17 -6.76 10.40
N ILE A 48 7.41 -6.49 9.34
CA ILE A 48 7.85 -5.69 8.20
C ILE A 48 7.37 -4.26 8.38
N ALA A 49 8.30 -3.31 8.37
CA ALA A 49 7.97 -1.89 8.52
C ALA A 49 7.10 -1.43 7.36
N HIS A 50 6.02 -0.73 7.67
CA HIS A 50 5.11 -0.23 6.65
C HIS A 50 4.39 1.02 7.13
N SER A 51 3.85 1.77 6.17
CA SER A 51 3.04 2.95 6.40
C SER A 51 1.86 2.95 5.44
N LEU A 52 0.83 3.68 5.79
CA LEU A 52 -0.36 3.89 4.97
C LEU A 52 -0.32 5.31 4.43
N TYR A 53 -0.53 5.50 3.14
CA TYR A 53 -0.58 6.82 2.53
C TYR A 53 -1.78 6.92 1.60
N CYS A 54 -2.54 7.99 1.72
CA CYS A 54 -3.67 8.26 0.84
C CYS A 54 -3.56 9.70 0.33
N ALA A 55 -3.75 9.88 -0.98
CA ALA A 55 -3.65 11.21 -1.60
C ALA A 55 -4.79 12.15 -1.15
N THR A 56 -5.90 11.59 -0.70
CA THR A 56 -7.04 12.34 -0.19
C THR A 56 -7.26 12.04 1.28
N PRO A 57 -7.87 12.96 2.05
CA PRO A 57 -8.19 12.68 3.44
C PRO A 57 -9.09 11.45 3.58
N ILE A 58 -8.85 10.68 4.63
CA ILE A 58 -9.70 9.53 4.96
C ILE A 58 -10.87 10.03 5.79
N ALA A 59 -12.08 9.59 5.44
CA ALA A 59 -13.29 10.02 6.14
C ALA A 59 -13.22 9.66 7.63
N PRO A 60 -13.65 10.57 8.53
CA PRO A 60 -13.56 10.31 9.98
C PRO A 60 -14.28 9.05 10.44
N MET A 61 -15.28 8.59 9.70
CA MET A 61 -16.01 7.36 10.02
C MET A 61 -15.12 6.13 10.05
N TYR A 62 -13.93 6.17 9.41
CA TYR A 62 -13.00 5.05 9.36
C TYR A 62 -11.90 5.13 10.43
N SER A 63 -11.92 6.16 11.28
CA SER A 63 -10.85 6.38 12.26
C SER A 63 -10.73 5.29 13.32
N PHE A 64 -11.77 4.45 13.48
CA PHE A 64 -11.74 3.34 14.43
C PHE A 64 -11.08 2.07 13.89
N LEU A 65 -10.78 2.03 12.60
CA LEU A 65 -10.24 0.80 11.98
C LEU A 65 -8.83 0.49 12.50
N PRO A 66 -8.56 -0.79 12.83
CA PRO A 66 -7.22 -1.20 13.26
C PRO A 66 -6.18 -0.93 12.16
N GLY A 67 -5.06 -0.33 12.53
CA GLY A 67 -3.98 -0.02 11.61
C GLY A 67 -4.05 1.37 11.01
N ILE A 68 -5.16 2.10 11.20
CA ILE A 68 -5.32 3.44 10.63
C ILE A 68 -4.26 4.42 11.17
N GLN A 69 -3.70 4.15 12.33
CA GLN A 69 -2.64 4.98 12.92
C GLN A 69 -1.34 4.95 12.11
N LYS A 70 -1.21 4.00 11.17
CA LYS A 70 -0.05 3.95 10.27
C LYS A 70 -0.11 5.00 9.16
N LEU A 71 -1.21 5.75 9.07
CA LEU A 71 -1.37 6.80 8.06
C LEU A 71 -0.32 7.90 8.26
N VAL A 72 0.36 8.25 7.17
CA VAL A 72 1.36 9.31 7.15
C VAL A 72 0.95 10.38 6.15
N ASN A 73 1.39 11.63 6.38
CA ASN A 73 1.13 12.74 5.46
C ASN A 73 2.13 12.79 4.31
N THR A 74 3.32 12.28 4.55
CA THR A 74 4.39 12.22 3.55
C THR A 74 5.03 10.84 3.61
N PRO A 75 5.21 10.17 2.46
CA PRO A 75 5.85 8.86 2.45
C PRO A 75 7.28 8.91 3.00
N PRO A 76 7.71 7.91 3.78
CA PRO A 76 9.09 7.82 4.25
C PRO A 76 10.09 7.65 3.10
N ASP A 77 11.32 8.11 3.31
CA ASP A 77 12.36 8.06 2.26
C ASP A 77 12.84 6.65 1.92
N ASP A 78 12.69 5.71 2.85
CA ASP A 78 13.21 4.35 2.71
C ASP A 78 12.22 3.37 2.09
N VAL A 79 11.14 3.84 1.49
CA VAL A 79 10.16 2.98 0.82
C VAL A 79 10.79 2.29 -0.38
N GLU A 80 10.70 0.98 -0.43
CA GLU A 80 11.23 0.17 -1.51
C GLU A 80 10.15 -0.59 -2.27
N VAL A 81 8.97 -0.74 -1.66
CA VAL A 81 7.82 -1.41 -2.26
C VAL A 81 6.57 -0.57 -2.02
N ILE A 82 5.77 -0.37 -3.04
CA ILE A 82 4.46 0.26 -2.94
C ILE A 82 3.40 -0.77 -3.31
N CYS A 83 2.43 -0.97 -2.41
CA CYS A 83 1.26 -1.82 -2.67
C CYS A 83 0.05 -0.93 -2.89
N THR A 84 -0.58 -1.03 -4.06
CA THR A 84 -1.79 -0.29 -4.37
C THR A 84 -3.00 -1.21 -4.32
N PHE A 85 -4.15 -0.67 -3.93
CA PHE A 85 -5.39 -1.42 -3.75
C PHE A 85 -6.50 -0.77 -4.56
N ASP A 86 -7.22 -1.58 -5.36
CA ASP A 86 -8.29 -1.11 -6.25
C ASP A 86 -7.83 -0.06 -7.25
N ALA A 87 -6.64 -0.27 -7.80
CA ALA A 87 -6.07 0.67 -8.76
C ALA A 87 -6.68 0.49 -10.14
N GLY A 88 -7.55 1.39 -10.56
CA GLY A 88 -7.98 1.50 -11.95
C GLY A 88 -6.97 2.31 -12.76
N ASP A 89 -7.20 2.41 -14.06
CA ASP A 89 -6.31 3.11 -15.00
C ASP A 89 -6.05 4.58 -14.62
N ALA A 90 -7.04 5.24 -14.02
CA ALA A 90 -6.94 6.65 -13.63
C ALA A 90 -5.89 6.90 -12.54
N ARG A 91 -5.33 5.84 -11.94
CA ARG A 91 -4.38 5.94 -10.86
C ARG A 91 -2.93 6.01 -11.28
N TYR A 92 -2.63 5.77 -12.56
CA TYR A 92 -1.24 5.79 -13.03
C TYR A 92 -0.59 7.16 -12.82
N VAL A 93 -1.33 8.24 -13.08
CA VAL A 93 -0.78 9.59 -12.90
C VAL A 93 -0.46 9.85 -11.44
N GLU A 94 -1.34 9.45 -10.54
CA GLU A 94 -1.15 9.62 -9.10
C GLU A 94 0.03 8.75 -8.61
N LEU A 95 0.10 7.52 -9.08
CA LEU A 95 1.19 6.61 -8.73
C LEU A 95 2.53 7.16 -9.19
N GLU A 96 2.61 7.72 -10.38
CA GLU A 96 3.83 8.33 -10.89
C GLU A 96 4.24 9.55 -10.03
N LYS A 97 3.29 10.32 -9.56
CA LYS A 97 3.57 11.43 -8.64
C LYS A 97 4.18 10.93 -7.34
N ILE A 98 3.66 9.84 -6.80
CA ILE A 98 4.19 9.24 -5.57
C ILE A 98 5.60 8.70 -5.85
N CYS A 99 5.79 7.98 -6.94
CA CYS A 99 7.09 7.41 -7.28
C CYS A 99 8.16 8.48 -7.48
N SER A 100 7.78 9.66 -7.95
CA SER A 100 8.73 10.76 -8.18
C SER A 100 9.30 11.34 -6.88
N LEU A 101 8.71 11.00 -5.73
CA LEU A 101 9.23 11.44 -4.43
C LEU A 101 10.48 10.66 -4.01
N PHE A 102 10.79 9.56 -4.68
CA PHE A 102 11.89 8.68 -4.29
C PHE A 102 13.04 8.75 -5.30
N SER A 103 14.27 8.72 -4.80
CA SER A 103 15.45 8.73 -5.66
C SER A 103 15.58 7.45 -6.49
N THR A 104 15.10 6.33 -5.96
CA THR A 104 15.03 5.05 -6.66
C THR A 104 13.57 4.63 -6.73
N ARG A 105 13.08 4.30 -7.92
CA ARG A 105 11.69 3.92 -8.10
C ARG A 105 11.38 2.63 -7.31
N PRO A 106 10.38 2.67 -6.40
CA PRO A 106 9.98 1.47 -5.66
C PRO A 106 9.38 0.41 -6.58
N PHE A 107 9.44 -0.84 -6.13
CA PHE A 107 8.75 -1.94 -6.80
C PHE A 107 7.25 -1.81 -6.52
N ILE A 108 6.43 -1.95 -7.57
CA ILE A 108 4.98 -1.74 -7.47
C ILE A 108 4.27 -3.10 -7.44
N ILE A 109 3.42 -3.29 -6.43
CA ILE A 109 2.51 -4.42 -6.36
C ILE A 109 1.10 -3.87 -6.42
N ASN A 110 0.34 -4.25 -7.43
CA ASN A 110 -1.04 -3.81 -7.58
C ASN A 110 -1.96 -4.96 -7.19
N ILE A 111 -2.77 -4.75 -6.15
CA ILE A 111 -3.74 -5.72 -5.68
C ILE A 111 -5.12 -5.22 -6.09
N ASP A 112 -5.67 -5.84 -7.11
CA ASP A 112 -6.94 -5.47 -7.69
C ASP A 112 -7.81 -6.72 -7.77
N HIS A 113 -9.08 -6.58 -7.41
CA HIS A 113 -10.00 -7.71 -7.39
C HIS A 113 -11.23 -7.51 -8.29
N HIS A 114 -11.16 -6.58 -9.20
CA HIS A 114 -12.22 -6.36 -10.19
C HIS A 114 -12.20 -7.41 -11.29
#